data_b8a76f4e914eb8e33882d720cca29d6a
#
_entry.id   b8a76f4e914eb8e33882d720cca29d6a
#
_cell.length_a   1.000
_cell.length_b   1.000
_cell.length_c   1.000
_cell.angle_alpha   90.00
_cell.angle_beta   90.00
_cell.angle_gamma   90.00
#
_symmetry.space_group_name_H-M   'P 1'
#
loop_
_entity.id
_entity.type
_entity.pdbx_description
1 polymer ?
#
loop_
_entity_poly.entity_id
_entity_poly.type
_entity_poly.pdbx_seq_one_letter_code
_entity_poly.pdbx_strand_id
1 'polypeptide(L)'
;MAIVAGVVVLAGAGGFLYLDRVSKQSPAGPAPPSAEARAYAKNLRFVADDGINLENPKMESHESYLQQSIVEISGNIMNAGDRAVDSVDVTWLFKDPGTPMPDGQLYQEIIWRERTPLITKKMGGLAPGQYRHFSVSFDNVPDTWNQAMPNLVIAGIQFKP
;
A
#
# COMPACT_ATOMS: atom_id res chain seq x y z
N MET A 1 8.91 -24.13 -49.36
CA MET A 1 9.50 -23.43 -48.20
C MET A 1 8.97 -21.99 -47.96
N ALA A 2 7.96 -21.52 -48.64
CA ALA A 2 7.45 -20.14 -48.49
C ALA A 2 6.27 -19.95 -47.52
N ILE A 3 5.66 -21.05 -47.02
CA ILE A 3 4.45 -20.99 -46.18
C ILE A 3 4.77 -20.85 -44.68
N VAL A 4 5.97 -21.27 -44.24
CA VAL A 4 6.33 -21.23 -42.82
C VAL A 4 6.72 -19.82 -42.34
N ALA A 5 7.25 -18.98 -43.24
CA ALA A 5 7.65 -17.61 -42.87
C ALA A 5 6.46 -16.66 -42.62
N GLY A 6 5.35 -16.86 -43.33
CA GLY A 6 4.13 -16.02 -43.18
C GLY A 6 3.40 -16.21 -41.84
N VAL A 7 3.40 -17.43 -41.29
CA VAL A 7 2.71 -17.77 -40.04
C VAL A 7 3.45 -17.19 -38.81
N VAL A 8 4.78 -17.18 -38.86
CA VAL A 8 5.62 -16.61 -37.77
C VAL A 8 5.45 -15.08 -37.67
N VAL A 9 5.34 -14.39 -38.80
CA VAL A 9 5.14 -12.93 -38.85
C VAL A 9 3.77 -12.54 -38.30
N LEU A 10 2.71 -13.32 -38.64
CA LEU A 10 1.37 -13.05 -38.12
C LEU A 10 1.25 -13.33 -36.61
N ALA A 11 1.90 -14.37 -36.11
CA ALA A 11 1.92 -14.64 -34.66
C ALA A 11 2.70 -13.56 -33.88
N GLY A 12 3.83 -13.06 -34.44
CA GLY A 12 4.59 -11.97 -33.84
C GLY A 12 3.84 -10.65 -33.82
N ALA A 13 3.20 -10.29 -34.93
CA ALA A 13 2.40 -9.05 -35.01
C ALA A 13 1.16 -9.10 -34.10
N GLY A 14 0.46 -10.25 -34.06
CA GLY A 14 -0.69 -10.46 -33.18
C GLY A 14 -0.30 -10.42 -31.71
N GLY A 15 0.81 -11.05 -31.32
CA GLY A 15 1.34 -11.01 -29.96
C GLY A 15 1.76 -9.60 -29.52
N PHE A 16 2.41 -8.86 -30.41
CA PHE A 16 2.81 -7.47 -30.13
C PHE A 16 1.60 -6.54 -29.95
N LEU A 17 0.59 -6.66 -30.80
CA LEU A 17 -0.65 -5.90 -30.70
C LEU A 17 -1.45 -6.26 -29.44
N TYR A 18 -1.41 -7.53 -29.02
CA TYR A 18 -2.04 -7.98 -27.79
C TYR A 18 -1.35 -7.39 -26.57
N LEU A 19 -0.02 -7.44 -26.52
CA LEU A 19 0.77 -6.84 -25.41
C LEU A 19 0.60 -5.33 -25.35
N ASP A 20 0.56 -4.63 -26.47
CA ASP A 20 0.32 -3.18 -26.52
C ASP A 20 -1.10 -2.80 -26.05
N ARG A 21 -2.10 -3.62 -26.35
CA ARG A 21 -3.46 -3.45 -25.83
C ARG A 21 -3.55 -3.73 -24.32
N VAL A 22 -2.92 -4.79 -23.83
CA VAL A 22 -2.91 -5.11 -22.40
C VAL A 22 -2.18 -4.03 -21.60
N SER A 23 -1.06 -3.49 -22.11
CA SER A 23 -0.35 -2.38 -21.46
C SER A 23 -1.13 -1.07 -21.47
N LYS A 24 -1.97 -0.81 -22.48
CA LYS A 24 -2.85 0.35 -22.55
C LYS A 24 -4.14 0.20 -21.73
N GLN A 25 -4.54 -1.05 -21.42
CA GLN A 25 -5.71 -1.36 -20.59
C GLN A 25 -5.35 -1.62 -19.12
N SER A 26 -4.07 -1.66 -18.77
CA SER A 26 -3.69 -1.63 -17.36
C SER A 26 -4.25 -0.35 -16.77
N PRO A 27 -5.20 -0.41 -15.81
CA PRO A 27 -5.67 0.80 -15.17
C PRO A 27 -4.43 1.53 -14.65
N ALA A 28 -4.27 2.77 -15.06
CA ALA A 28 -3.19 3.61 -14.54
C ALA A 28 -3.24 3.46 -13.02
N GLY A 29 -2.16 3.00 -12.41
CA GLY A 29 -2.10 2.86 -10.96
C GLY A 29 -2.54 4.19 -10.33
N PRO A 30 -3.04 4.19 -9.10
CA PRO A 30 -3.53 5.40 -8.46
C PRO A 30 -2.49 6.50 -8.62
N ALA A 31 -2.94 7.68 -9.03
CA ALA A 31 -2.06 8.82 -9.27
C ALA A 31 -1.13 9.03 -8.06
N PRO A 32 0.14 9.34 -8.27
CA PRO A 32 1.07 9.60 -7.17
C PRO A 32 0.53 10.77 -6.32
N PRO A 33 0.80 10.77 -5.00
CA PRO A 33 0.35 11.84 -4.13
C PRO A 33 0.90 13.18 -4.63
N SER A 34 0.08 14.23 -4.52
CA SER A 34 0.50 15.59 -4.87
C SER A 34 1.74 16.02 -4.09
N ALA A 35 2.49 17.00 -4.60
CA ALA A 35 3.65 17.54 -3.88
C ALA A 35 3.26 18.07 -2.49
N GLU A 36 2.08 18.70 -2.40
CA GLU A 36 1.51 19.19 -1.15
C GLU A 36 1.21 18.04 -0.16
N ALA A 37 0.56 16.97 -0.63
CA ALA A 37 0.28 15.79 0.19
C ALA A 37 1.56 15.13 0.71
N ARG A 38 2.59 15.02 -0.13
CA ARG A 38 3.90 14.49 0.26
C ARG A 38 4.59 15.36 1.31
N ALA A 39 4.54 16.68 1.14
CA ALA A 39 5.12 17.61 2.11
C ALA A 39 4.39 17.56 3.46
N TYR A 40 3.06 17.39 3.44
CA TYR A 40 2.24 17.32 4.65
C TYR A 40 2.29 15.98 5.36
N ALA A 41 2.61 14.89 4.65
CA ALA A 41 2.62 13.53 5.19
C ALA A 41 3.49 13.38 6.46
N LYS A 42 4.56 14.16 6.59
CA LYS A 42 5.42 14.22 7.78
C LYS A 42 4.70 14.68 9.06
N ASN A 43 3.55 15.34 8.93
CA ASN A 43 2.72 15.79 10.05
C ASN A 43 1.69 14.73 10.49
N LEU A 44 1.55 13.65 9.74
CA LEU A 44 0.72 12.51 10.15
C LEU A 44 1.60 11.51 10.88
N ARG A 45 1.22 11.18 12.11
CA ARG A 45 1.99 10.29 12.99
C ARG A 45 1.12 9.15 13.48
N PHE A 46 1.70 7.97 13.62
CA PHE A 46 1.07 6.88 14.34
C PHE A 46 1.37 7.01 15.82
N VAL A 47 0.34 6.84 16.64
CA VAL A 47 0.43 6.95 18.10
C VAL A 47 -0.19 5.71 18.73
N ALA A 48 0.31 5.33 19.92
CA ALA A 48 -0.27 4.23 20.69
C ALA A 48 -1.67 4.59 21.22
N ASP A 49 -2.42 3.58 21.66
CA ASP A 49 -3.78 3.76 22.17
C ASP A 49 -3.87 4.67 23.40
N ASP A 50 -2.81 4.73 24.19
CA ASP A 50 -2.71 5.62 25.36
C ASP A 50 -2.34 7.07 25.03
N GLY A 51 -2.05 7.38 23.76
CA GLY A 51 -1.68 8.72 23.28
C GLY A 51 -0.33 9.23 23.74
N ILE A 52 0.42 8.46 24.52
CA ILE A 52 1.66 8.90 25.17
C ILE A 52 2.91 8.43 24.41
N ASN A 53 2.85 7.26 23.79
CA ASN A 53 3.98 6.67 23.06
C ASN A 53 3.74 6.63 21.55
N LEU A 54 4.73 7.07 20.79
CA LEU A 54 4.80 6.92 19.34
C LEU A 54 5.23 5.48 19.04
N GLU A 55 4.37 4.52 19.25
CA GLU A 55 4.62 3.15 18.86
C GLU A 55 4.08 2.88 17.46
N ASN A 56 4.71 1.95 16.78
CA ASN A 56 4.23 1.46 15.50
C ASN A 56 2.82 0.87 15.65
N PRO A 57 2.01 0.87 14.59
CA PRO A 57 0.74 0.16 14.59
C PRO A 57 0.92 -1.29 15.07
N LYS A 58 -0.07 -1.79 15.78
CA LYS A 58 -0.11 -3.19 16.23
C LYS A 58 -0.48 -4.08 15.06
N MET A 59 0.19 -5.20 14.92
CA MET A 59 -0.11 -6.20 13.90
C MET A 59 -0.41 -7.54 14.58
N GLU A 60 -1.52 -8.15 14.15
CA GLU A 60 -1.92 -9.49 14.57
C GLU A 60 -2.19 -10.34 13.32
N SER A 61 -1.81 -11.61 13.37
CA SER A 61 -2.10 -12.58 12.32
C SER A 61 -2.87 -13.74 12.92
N HIS A 62 -3.98 -14.11 12.27
CA HIS A 62 -4.79 -15.24 12.66
C HIS A 62 -5.35 -15.98 11.43
N GLU A 63 -5.69 -17.23 11.61
CA GLU A 63 -6.37 -18.00 10.57
C GLU A 63 -7.88 -17.81 10.65
N SER A 64 -8.49 -17.61 9.49
CA SER A 64 -9.96 -17.60 9.38
C SER A 64 -10.52 -19.02 9.43
N TYR A 65 -11.84 -19.14 9.58
CA TYR A 65 -12.57 -20.41 9.48
C TYR A 65 -12.35 -21.16 8.15
N LEU A 66 -11.94 -20.45 7.10
CA LEU A 66 -11.65 -20.98 5.77
C LEU A 66 -10.16 -21.31 5.58
N GLN A 67 -9.38 -21.38 6.66
CA GLN A 67 -7.93 -21.59 6.65
C GLN A 67 -7.15 -20.53 5.83
N GLN A 68 -7.71 -19.33 5.72
CA GLN A 68 -7.02 -18.20 5.11
C GLN A 68 -6.30 -17.41 6.21
N SER A 69 -5.06 -17.04 5.94
CA SER A 69 -4.30 -16.15 6.82
C SER A 69 -4.86 -14.73 6.70
N ILE A 70 -5.32 -14.19 7.81
CA ILE A 70 -5.76 -12.79 7.92
C ILE A 70 -4.70 -12.04 8.72
N VAL A 71 -4.24 -10.92 8.16
CA VAL A 71 -3.35 -9.98 8.84
C VAL A 71 -4.16 -8.74 9.19
N GLU A 72 -4.28 -8.43 10.47
CA GLU A 72 -4.96 -7.23 10.96
C GLU A 72 -3.92 -6.24 11.50
N ILE A 73 -4.01 -4.99 11.05
CA ILE A 73 -3.17 -3.89 11.51
C ILE A 73 -4.08 -2.81 12.09
N SER A 74 -3.87 -2.50 13.36
CA SER A 74 -4.63 -1.50 14.08
C SER A 74 -3.72 -0.47 14.76
N GLY A 75 -4.25 0.71 15.00
CA GLY A 75 -3.52 1.77 15.67
C GLY A 75 -4.25 3.10 15.58
N ASN A 76 -3.58 4.16 16.01
CA ASN A 76 -4.09 5.51 15.92
C ASN A 76 -3.22 6.34 14.98
N ILE A 77 -3.86 7.16 14.16
CA ILE A 77 -3.21 8.18 13.35
C ILE A 77 -3.55 9.56 13.90
N MET A 78 -2.55 10.39 14.10
CA MET A 78 -2.67 11.74 14.62
C MET A 78 -2.26 12.77 13.56
N ASN A 79 -3.00 13.84 13.47
CA ASN A 79 -2.62 15.02 12.70
C ASN A 79 -1.85 16.01 13.59
N ALA A 80 -0.53 16.00 13.52
CA ALA A 80 0.34 16.93 14.24
C ALA A 80 0.60 18.23 13.46
N GLY A 81 -0.05 18.40 12.29
CA GLY A 81 0.04 19.62 11.48
C GLY A 81 -1.04 20.64 11.84
N ASP A 82 -1.10 21.67 11.03
CA ASP A 82 -1.93 22.88 11.22
C ASP A 82 -3.19 22.94 10.34
N ARG A 83 -3.37 21.96 9.46
CA ARG A 83 -4.51 21.91 8.52
C ARG A 83 -5.42 20.72 8.83
N ALA A 84 -6.72 20.95 8.73
CA ALA A 84 -7.69 19.86 8.82
C ALA A 84 -7.64 18.98 7.57
N VAL A 85 -7.64 17.66 7.78
CA VAL A 85 -7.59 16.64 6.73
C VAL A 85 -8.94 15.94 6.64
N ASP A 86 -9.50 15.84 5.44
CA ASP A 86 -10.76 15.14 5.17
C ASP A 86 -10.54 13.64 4.97
N SER A 87 -9.46 13.27 4.26
CA SER A 87 -9.13 11.86 4.04
C SER A 87 -7.63 11.62 3.98
N VAL A 88 -7.23 10.42 4.38
CA VAL A 88 -5.86 9.90 4.27
C VAL A 88 -5.94 8.51 3.69
N ASP A 89 -5.31 8.32 2.54
CA ASP A 89 -5.08 7.02 1.93
C ASP A 89 -3.63 6.61 2.14
N VAL A 90 -3.42 5.34 2.41
CA VAL A 90 -2.08 4.76 2.56
C VAL A 90 -1.91 3.59 1.62
N THR A 91 -0.66 3.30 1.25
CA THR A 91 -0.25 2.08 0.58
C THR A 91 0.61 1.26 1.54
N TRP A 92 0.20 0.04 1.79
CA TRP A 92 0.94 -0.95 2.54
C TRP A 92 1.85 -1.72 1.59
N LEU A 93 3.12 -1.88 1.97
CA LEU A 93 4.15 -2.54 1.18
C LEU A 93 4.64 -3.76 1.95
N PHE A 94 4.23 -4.93 1.50
CA PHE A 94 4.63 -6.22 2.06
C PHE A 94 5.89 -6.70 1.34
N LYS A 95 6.84 -7.20 2.10
CA LYS A 95 8.14 -7.63 1.60
C LYS A 95 8.34 -9.12 1.80
N ASP A 96 9.19 -9.70 0.96
CA ASP A 96 9.70 -11.05 1.14
C ASP A 96 10.69 -11.15 2.31
N PRO A 97 11.13 -12.36 2.71
CA PRO A 97 12.18 -12.54 3.72
C PRO A 97 13.51 -11.93 3.34
N GLY A 98 13.75 -11.73 2.05
CA GLY A 98 14.95 -11.14 1.49
C GLY A 98 16.06 -12.13 1.21
N THR A 99 17.03 -11.67 0.41
CA THR A 99 18.24 -12.42 0.05
C THR A 99 19.46 -11.73 0.66
N PRO A 100 20.33 -12.46 1.40
CA PRO A 100 21.56 -11.90 1.90
C PRO A 100 22.47 -11.44 0.77
N MET A 101 23.00 -10.23 0.88
CA MET A 101 23.94 -9.65 -0.07
C MET A 101 25.38 -9.83 0.42
N PRO A 102 26.40 -9.81 -0.49
CA PRO A 102 27.81 -9.98 -0.11
C PRO A 102 28.33 -8.93 0.88
N ASP A 103 27.73 -7.77 0.94
CA ASP A 103 28.04 -6.68 1.88
C ASP A 103 27.39 -6.84 3.27
N GLY A 104 26.68 -7.94 3.49
CA GLY A 104 25.96 -8.24 4.74
C GLY A 104 24.60 -7.57 4.84
N GLN A 105 24.16 -6.83 3.84
CA GLN A 105 22.81 -6.28 3.81
C GLN A 105 21.80 -7.32 3.35
N LEU A 106 20.53 -7.13 3.72
CA LEU A 106 19.42 -7.95 3.29
C LEU A 106 18.64 -7.22 2.18
N TYR A 107 18.66 -7.77 0.97
CA TYR A 107 17.83 -7.27 -0.11
C TYR A 107 16.43 -7.88 -0.03
N GLN A 108 15.41 -7.05 0.12
CA GLN A 108 14.01 -7.44 0.21
C GLN A 108 13.21 -6.83 -0.93
N GLU A 109 12.43 -7.65 -1.59
CA GLU A 109 11.51 -7.20 -2.64
C GLU A 109 10.11 -6.92 -2.07
N ILE A 110 9.44 -5.92 -2.65
CA ILE A 110 8.02 -5.68 -2.37
C ILE A 110 7.22 -6.68 -3.21
N ILE A 111 6.62 -7.66 -2.53
CA ILE A 111 5.88 -8.74 -3.18
C ILE A 111 4.38 -8.45 -3.30
N TRP A 112 3.86 -7.54 -2.46
CA TRP A 112 2.47 -7.16 -2.51
C TRP A 112 2.24 -5.72 -2.03
N ARG A 113 1.23 -5.08 -2.64
CA ARG A 113 0.86 -3.70 -2.35
C ARG A 113 -0.64 -3.59 -2.24
N GLU A 114 -1.11 -2.96 -1.18
CA GLU A 114 -2.51 -2.66 -1.00
C GLU A 114 -2.71 -1.20 -0.59
N ARG A 115 -3.68 -0.54 -1.22
CA ARG A 115 -4.05 0.82 -0.87
C ARG A 115 -5.35 0.80 -0.08
N THR A 116 -5.34 1.41 1.09
CA THR A 116 -6.51 1.49 1.96
C THR A 116 -6.72 2.92 2.47
N PRO A 117 -7.97 3.37 2.64
CA PRO A 117 -8.26 4.61 3.32
C PRO A 117 -8.16 4.38 4.84
N LEU A 118 -7.30 5.13 5.54
CA LEU A 118 -7.25 5.14 7.00
C LEU A 118 -8.23 6.16 7.59
N ILE A 119 -8.35 7.32 6.95
CA ILE A 119 -9.30 8.37 7.32
C ILE A 119 -10.17 8.66 6.13
N THR A 120 -11.46 8.77 6.37
CA THR A 120 -12.43 9.13 5.34
C THR A 120 -13.25 10.34 5.77
N LYS A 121 -13.80 11.05 4.79
CA LYS A 121 -14.71 12.18 5.03
C LYS A 121 -15.93 11.76 5.87
N LYS A 122 -16.41 10.53 5.69
CA LYS A 122 -17.55 9.97 6.47
C LYS A 122 -17.22 9.83 7.96
N MET A 123 -15.95 9.63 8.30
CA MET A 123 -15.47 9.58 9.69
C MET A 123 -15.30 10.99 10.30
N GLY A 124 -15.56 12.07 9.55
CA GLY A 124 -15.41 13.45 9.98
C GLY A 124 -14.01 14.02 9.81
N GLY A 125 -13.13 13.32 9.08
CA GLY A 125 -11.76 13.76 8.85
C GLY A 125 -10.89 13.74 10.13
N LEU A 126 -9.82 14.55 10.11
CA LEU A 126 -8.83 14.62 11.18
C LEU A 126 -8.38 16.08 11.35
N ALA A 127 -8.87 16.78 12.36
CA ALA A 127 -8.47 18.15 12.65
C ALA A 127 -7.04 18.21 13.22
N PRO A 128 -6.39 19.39 13.22
CA PRO A 128 -5.11 19.59 13.90
C PRO A 128 -5.14 19.12 15.35
N GLY A 129 -4.13 18.35 15.77
CA GLY A 129 -4.03 17.79 17.12
C GLY A 129 -4.95 16.61 17.42
N GLN A 130 -5.86 16.25 16.52
CA GLN A 130 -6.71 15.08 16.70
C GLN A 130 -6.03 13.79 16.29
N TYR A 131 -6.42 12.70 16.93
CA TYR A 131 -6.10 11.34 16.51
C TYR A 131 -7.37 10.51 16.28
N ARG A 132 -7.25 9.47 15.48
CA ARG A 132 -8.32 8.49 15.22
C ARG A 132 -7.77 7.09 15.16
N HIS A 133 -8.53 6.19 15.72
CA HIS A 133 -8.27 4.77 15.60
C HIS A 133 -8.57 4.28 14.17
N PHE A 134 -7.73 3.37 13.69
CA PHE A 134 -7.95 2.62 12.46
C PHE A 134 -7.71 1.13 12.71
N SER A 135 -8.39 0.29 11.95
CA SER A 135 -8.14 -1.14 11.82
C SER A 135 -8.30 -1.52 10.36
N VAL A 136 -7.33 -2.23 9.82
CA VAL A 136 -7.30 -2.70 8.44
C VAL A 136 -6.98 -4.18 8.44
N SER A 137 -7.76 -4.96 7.68
CA SER A 137 -7.58 -6.41 7.55
C SER A 137 -7.18 -6.75 6.13
N PHE A 138 -6.22 -7.67 5.99
CA PHE A 138 -5.70 -8.19 4.74
C PHE A 138 -5.89 -9.70 4.72
N ASP A 139 -6.66 -10.21 3.76
CA ASP A 139 -7.08 -11.60 3.66
C ASP A 139 -6.40 -12.40 2.54
N ASN A 140 -5.54 -11.75 1.75
CA ASN A 140 -4.85 -12.37 0.61
C ASN A 140 -3.35 -12.05 0.59
N VAL A 141 -2.75 -11.90 1.77
CA VAL A 141 -1.30 -11.66 1.86
C VAL A 141 -0.56 -12.91 1.36
N PRO A 142 0.41 -12.77 0.43
CA PRO A 142 1.16 -13.92 -0.08
C PRO A 142 1.90 -14.68 1.03
N ASP A 143 1.90 -16.01 0.94
CA ASP A 143 2.60 -16.88 1.91
C ASP A 143 4.11 -16.64 1.97
N THR A 144 4.67 -16.04 0.91
CA THR A 144 6.08 -15.66 0.83
C THR A 144 6.41 -14.36 1.57
N TRP A 145 5.43 -13.73 2.23
CA TRP A 145 5.66 -12.55 3.04
C TRP A 145 6.52 -12.87 4.28
N ASN A 146 7.40 -11.94 4.66
CA ASN A 146 8.33 -12.09 5.78
C ASN A 146 7.70 -12.02 7.19
N GLN A 147 6.38 -11.91 7.27
CA GLN A 147 5.60 -11.78 8.51
C GLN A 147 5.98 -10.57 9.41
N ALA A 148 6.76 -9.63 8.88
CA ALA A 148 7.06 -8.38 9.56
C ALA A 148 6.04 -7.29 9.23
N MET A 149 5.94 -6.28 10.09
CA MET A 149 5.09 -5.10 9.84
C MET A 149 5.37 -4.53 8.44
N PRO A 150 4.37 -4.44 7.56
CA PRO A 150 4.57 -3.88 6.23
C PRO A 150 4.94 -2.40 6.32
N ASN A 151 5.72 -1.93 5.37
CA ASN A 151 6.02 -0.51 5.26
C ASN A 151 4.77 0.24 4.83
N LEU A 152 4.54 1.39 5.43
CA LEU A 152 3.41 2.25 5.13
C LEU A 152 3.88 3.51 4.43
N VAL A 153 3.21 3.85 3.33
CA VAL A 153 3.46 5.08 2.55
C VAL A 153 2.15 5.83 2.39
N ILE A 154 2.14 7.12 2.72
CA ILE A 154 0.99 7.98 2.46
C ILE A 154 0.78 8.08 0.95
N ALA A 155 -0.36 7.61 0.48
CA ALA A 155 -0.73 7.56 -0.94
C ALA A 155 -1.55 8.78 -1.37
N GLY A 156 -2.25 9.41 -0.44
CA GLY A 156 -3.04 10.60 -0.71
C GLY A 156 -3.52 11.29 0.56
N ILE A 157 -3.63 12.61 0.50
CA ILE A 157 -4.25 13.44 1.54
C ILE A 157 -5.19 14.40 0.84
N GLN A 158 -6.42 14.48 1.33
CA GLN A 158 -7.36 15.54 0.96
C GLN A 158 -7.57 16.46 2.15
N PHE A 159 -7.42 17.74 1.93
CA PHE A 159 -7.62 18.74 2.98
C PHE A 159 -9.07 19.17 3.02
N LYS A 160 -9.52 19.56 4.20
CA LYS A 160 -10.81 20.20 4.36
C LYS A 160 -10.75 21.60 3.73
N PRO A 161 -11.77 22.01 2.96
CA PRO A 161 -11.85 23.35 2.39
C PRO A 161 -11.85 24.45 3.45
#